data_44d43a912fb7ef1ee23877872c370b16
#
_entry.id   44d43a912fb7ef1ee23877872c370b16
#
_cell.length_a   1.000
_cell.length_b   1.000
_cell.length_c   1.000
_cell.angle_alpha   90.00
_cell.angle_beta   90.00
_cell.angle_gamma   90.00
#
_symmetry.space_group_name_H-M   'P 1'
#
loop_
_entity.id
_entity.type
_entity.pdbx_description
1 polymer ?
#
loop_
_entity_poly.entity_id
_entity_poly.type
_entity_poly.pdbx_seq_one_letter_code
_entity_poly.pdbx_strand_id
1 'polypeptide(L)'
;MNTFFRCLRSELIKLQRQPTLWVHLLVPLAGIVIFLGYYAYTPFTPASKVSAYLQVLAVSFPTIIGIVCAIAADQEAAAGNYQQLLTLPNRLIALAGKLTVLLLLGLGSTILASVGFGVGFLYLLSQSPYGLGFYLEAACLLVGSSLFLYALHLYVSLRFGKGASIGLGILESLVSALLLTGLGDYNWIYIPCAWAARFVSLWMQYGGANAVSLPIPADTLLEPGILACVTGTLAIMVLLGVWFRRWEGTKSLE
;
A
#
# COMPACT_ATOMS: atom_id res chain seq x y z
N MET A 1 -12.43 -28.87 2.21
CA MET A 1 -12.09 -27.45 1.86
C MET A 1 -11.13 -26.93 2.93
N ASN A 2 -9.97 -26.44 2.54
CA ASN A 2 -8.89 -26.04 3.47
C ASN A 2 -9.39 -24.90 4.40
N THR A 3 -9.03 -24.93 5.68
CA THR A 3 -9.46 -23.95 6.71
C THR A 3 -9.15 -22.52 6.29
N PHE A 4 -8.04 -22.29 5.60
CA PHE A 4 -7.66 -21.00 5.07
C PHE A 4 -8.69 -20.44 4.07
N PHE A 5 -9.13 -21.24 3.10
CA PHE A 5 -10.14 -20.78 2.11
C PHE A 5 -11.50 -20.48 2.74
N ARG A 6 -11.87 -21.19 3.80
CA ARG A 6 -13.09 -20.89 4.56
C ARG A 6 -12.96 -19.55 5.29
N CYS A 7 -11.80 -19.29 5.88
CA CYS A 7 -11.50 -18.02 6.54
C CYS A 7 -11.50 -16.87 5.52
N LEU A 8 -10.82 -17.03 4.39
CA LEU A 8 -10.79 -16.04 3.31
C LEU A 8 -12.20 -15.69 2.81
N ARG A 9 -13.04 -16.71 2.56
CA ARG A 9 -14.44 -16.50 2.16
C ARG A 9 -15.24 -15.75 3.22
N SER A 10 -15.03 -16.04 4.49
CA SER A 10 -15.67 -15.34 5.61
C SER A 10 -15.28 -13.86 5.62
N GLU A 11 -13.98 -13.55 5.46
CA GLU A 11 -13.49 -12.17 5.39
C GLU A 11 -14.09 -11.41 4.18
N LEU A 12 -14.18 -12.06 3.00
CA LEU A 12 -14.82 -11.45 1.82
C LEU A 12 -16.31 -11.15 2.02
N ILE A 13 -17.05 -12.02 2.72
CA ILE A 13 -18.46 -11.78 3.04
C ILE A 13 -18.62 -10.57 3.97
N LYS A 14 -17.71 -10.39 4.93
CA LYS A 14 -17.73 -9.23 5.85
C LYS A 14 -17.58 -7.90 5.10
N LEU A 15 -16.90 -7.87 3.95
CA LEU A 15 -16.69 -6.65 3.16
C LEU A 15 -17.97 -6.09 2.53
N GLN A 16 -18.98 -6.93 2.24
CA GLN A 16 -20.16 -6.54 1.45
C GLN A 16 -20.97 -5.35 2.02
N ARG A 17 -20.79 -5.04 3.30
CA ARG A 17 -21.48 -3.93 4.00
C ARG A 17 -20.54 -2.96 4.69
N GLN A 18 -19.25 -2.95 4.29
CA GLN A 18 -18.22 -2.17 4.97
C GLN A 18 -17.76 -0.96 4.16
N PRO A 19 -17.43 0.15 4.82
CA PRO A 19 -16.88 1.33 4.17
C PRO A 19 -15.53 1.08 3.50
N THR A 20 -14.84 0.00 3.85
CA THR A 20 -13.55 -0.41 3.26
C THR A 20 -13.61 -0.50 1.73
N LEU A 21 -14.69 -1.08 1.16
CA LEU A 21 -14.85 -1.16 -0.30
C LEU A 21 -14.97 0.22 -0.95
N TRP A 22 -15.68 1.13 -0.28
CA TRP A 22 -15.84 2.51 -0.79
C TRP A 22 -14.51 3.25 -0.78
N VAL A 23 -13.68 3.08 0.24
CA VAL A 23 -12.33 3.68 0.27
C VAL A 23 -11.51 3.17 -0.92
N HIS A 24 -11.48 1.85 -1.17
CA HIS A 24 -10.71 1.24 -2.25
C HIS A 24 -11.24 1.58 -3.65
N LEU A 25 -12.46 2.06 -3.79
CA LEU A 25 -13.05 2.48 -5.07
C LEU A 25 -13.00 4.00 -5.26
N LEU A 26 -13.46 4.77 -4.27
CA LEU A 26 -13.64 6.20 -4.42
C LEU A 26 -12.32 6.97 -4.39
N VAL A 27 -11.35 6.54 -3.56
CA VAL A 27 -10.05 7.20 -3.47
C VAL A 27 -9.27 7.11 -4.79
N PRO A 28 -9.12 5.93 -5.44
CA PRO A 28 -8.53 5.84 -6.76
C PRO A 28 -9.27 6.66 -7.82
N LEU A 29 -10.59 6.56 -7.88
CA LEU A 29 -11.40 7.30 -8.87
C LEU A 29 -11.25 8.81 -8.70
N ALA A 30 -11.29 9.31 -7.47
CA ALA A 30 -11.06 10.72 -7.19
C ALA A 30 -9.65 11.15 -7.63
N GLY A 31 -8.62 10.36 -7.33
CA GLY A 31 -7.25 10.61 -7.79
C GLY A 31 -7.15 10.68 -9.32
N ILE A 32 -7.75 9.71 -10.03
CA ILE A 32 -7.77 9.70 -11.50
C ILE A 32 -8.42 10.98 -12.05
N VAL A 33 -9.61 11.31 -11.57
CA VAL A 33 -10.35 12.48 -12.06
C VAL A 33 -9.60 13.79 -11.79
N ILE A 34 -9.07 13.96 -10.57
CA ILE A 34 -8.32 15.17 -10.19
C ILE A 34 -7.07 15.32 -11.05
N PHE A 35 -6.27 14.25 -11.18
CA PHE A 35 -5.01 14.35 -11.93
C PHE A 35 -5.21 14.46 -13.44
N LEU A 36 -6.17 13.74 -14.04
CA LEU A 36 -6.48 13.91 -15.46
C LEU A 36 -7.02 15.31 -15.73
N GLY A 37 -7.91 15.82 -14.89
CA GLY A 37 -8.40 17.19 -14.99
C GLY A 37 -7.28 18.22 -14.91
N TYR A 38 -6.38 18.09 -13.92
CA TYR A 38 -5.23 18.97 -13.75
C TYR A 38 -4.27 18.89 -14.95
N TYR A 39 -3.96 17.68 -15.44
CA TYR A 39 -3.01 17.48 -16.52
C TYR A 39 -3.53 17.84 -17.91
N ALA A 40 -4.84 17.99 -18.09
CA ALA A 40 -5.42 18.51 -19.31
C ALA A 40 -4.95 19.94 -19.63
N TYR A 41 -4.67 20.74 -18.59
CA TYR A 41 -4.33 22.16 -18.72
C TYR A 41 -2.87 22.52 -18.41
N THR A 42 -2.09 21.57 -17.87
CA THR A 42 -0.72 21.89 -17.45
C THR A 42 0.30 21.63 -18.57
N PRO A 43 1.33 22.50 -18.70
CA PRO A 43 2.33 22.43 -19.78
C PRO A 43 3.48 21.46 -19.49
N PHE A 44 3.40 20.63 -18.45
CA PHE A 44 4.44 19.67 -18.12
C PHE A 44 4.59 18.57 -19.16
N THR A 45 5.79 17.98 -19.26
CA THR A 45 6.04 16.86 -20.18
C THR A 45 5.21 15.64 -19.76
N PRO A 46 4.75 14.82 -20.71
CA PRO A 46 3.97 13.63 -20.40
C PRO A 46 4.65 12.68 -19.41
N ALA A 47 5.96 12.45 -19.56
CA ALA A 47 6.73 11.59 -18.66
C ALA A 47 6.76 12.15 -17.23
N SER A 48 6.94 13.48 -17.04
CA SER A 48 6.91 14.10 -15.72
C SER A 48 5.51 14.06 -15.07
N LYS A 49 4.42 14.17 -15.85
CA LYS A 49 3.05 13.99 -15.36
C LYS A 49 2.82 12.59 -14.79
N VAL A 50 3.26 11.55 -15.52
CA VAL A 50 3.15 10.16 -15.06
C VAL A 50 4.01 9.93 -13.82
N SER A 51 5.26 10.41 -13.83
CA SER A 51 6.16 10.28 -12.66
C SER A 51 5.56 10.94 -11.42
N ALA A 52 5.08 12.17 -11.53
CA ALA A 52 4.47 12.89 -10.41
C ALA A 52 3.21 12.17 -9.89
N TYR A 53 2.34 11.67 -10.78
CA TYR A 53 1.16 10.89 -10.38
C TYR A 53 1.53 9.65 -9.57
N LEU A 54 2.47 8.84 -10.06
CA LEU A 54 2.88 7.61 -9.40
C LEU A 54 3.60 7.88 -8.07
N GLN A 55 4.38 8.96 -7.98
CA GLN A 55 5.02 9.39 -6.74
C GLN A 55 3.99 9.85 -5.69
N VAL A 56 2.99 10.64 -6.09
CA VAL A 56 1.91 11.05 -5.18
C VAL A 56 1.10 9.84 -4.72
N LEU A 57 0.83 8.90 -5.62
CA LEU A 57 0.17 7.64 -5.26
C LEU A 57 1.00 6.87 -4.21
N ALA A 58 2.31 6.73 -4.41
CA ALA A 58 3.21 6.06 -3.47
C ALA A 58 3.28 6.76 -2.10
N VAL A 59 3.39 8.08 -2.09
CA VAL A 59 3.43 8.89 -0.86
C VAL A 59 2.13 8.80 -0.06
N SER A 60 0.99 8.64 -0.74
CA SER A 60 -0.31 8.50 -0.07
C SER A 60 -0.54 7.13 0.57
N PHE A 61 0.23 6.10 0.19
CA PHE A 61 0.04 4.72 0.62
C PHE A 61 0.03 4.54 2.13
N PRO A 62 0.99 5.06 2.92
CA PRO A 62 0.99 4.86 4.37
C PRO A 62 -0.31 5.34 5.02
N THR A 63 -0.80 6.52 4.64
CA THR A 63 -2.08 7.05 5.14
C THR A 63 -3.27 6.16 4.76
N ILE A 64 -3.36 5.74 3.48
CA ILE A 64 -4.47 4.90 3.00
C ILE A 64 -4.43 3.53 3.67
N ILE A 65 -3.25 2.91 3.77
CA ILE A 65 -3.05 1.62 4.46
C ILE A 65 -3.43 1.75 5.94
N GLY A 66 -3.02 2.84 6.59
CA GLY A 66 -3.39 3.15 7.97
C GLY A 66 -4.90 3.21 8.17
N ILE A 67 -5.61 3.87 7.28
CA ILE A 67 -7.07 3.98 7.31
C ILE A 67 -7.73 2.62 7.09
N VAL A 68 -7.34 1.85 6.08
CA VAL A 68 -8.01 0.57 5.76
C VAL A 68 -7.73 -0.49 6.82
N CYS A 69 -6.51 -0.53 7.38
CA CYS A 69 -6.18 -1.41 8.52
C CYS A 69 -6.96 -1.00 9.78
N ALA A 70 -7.13 0.30 10.01
CA ALA A 70 -7.93 0.82 11.12
C ALA A 70 -9.41 0.41 11.01
N ILE A 71 -10.01 0.56 9.82
CA ILE A 71 -11.39 0.13 9.57
C ILE A 71 -11.53 -1.38 9.77
N ALA A 72 -10.58 -2.17 9.28
CA ALA A 72 -10.59 -3.63 9.40
C ALA A 72 -10.46 -4.10 10.86
N ALA A 73 -9.67 -3.41 11.68
CA ALA A 73 -9.55 -3.70 13.12
C ALA A 73 -10.79 -3.26 13.90
N ASP A 74 -11.34 -2.08 13.61
CA ASP A 74 -12.55 -1.53 14.23
C ASP A 74 -13.76 -2.43 13.96
N GLN A 75 -13.85 -3.01 12.75
CA GLN A 75 -14.85 -4.00 12.40
C GLN A 75 -14.83 -5.23 13.30
N GLU A 76 -13.64 -5.77 13.58
CA GLU A 76 -13.50 -6.94 14.47
C GLU A 76 -13.81 -6.59 15.94
N ALA A 77 -13.45 -5.39 16.37
CA ALA A 77 -13.79 -4.89 17.68
C ALA A 77 -15.31 -4.77 17.86
N ALA A 78 -15.99 -4.16 16.89
CA ALA A 78 -17.45 -3.97 16.92
C ALA A 78 -18.23 -5.29 16.77
N ALA A 79 -17.70 -6.28 16.04
CA ALA A 79 -18.36 -7.57 15.82
C ALA A 79 -18.24 -8.57 16.99
N GLY A 80 -17.74 -8.15 18.15
CA GLY A 80 -17.62 -9.00 19.34
C GLY A 80 -16.22 -8.99 19.95
N ASN A 81 -15.60 -7.84 20.02
CA ASN A 81 -14.30 -7.62 20.67
C ASN A 81 -13.23 -8.65 20.28
N TYR A 82 -13.03 -8.81 18.96
CA TYR A 82 -12.05 -9.69 18.36
C TYR A 82 -12.26 -11.20 18.56
N GLN A 83 -13.40 -11.63 19.13
CA GLN A 83 -13.65 -13.05 19.42
C GLN A 83 -13.52 -13.93 18.20
N GLN A 84 -13.98 -13.47 17.02
CA GLN A 84 -13.87 -14.24 15.78
C GLN A 84 -12.42 -14.53 15.38
N LEU A 85 -11.48 -13.61 15.67
CA LEU A 85 -10.05 -13.81 15.41
C LEU A 85 -9.40 -14.72 16.46
N LEU A 86 -9.86 -14.65 17.70
CA LEU A 86 -9.23 -15.30 18.85
C LEU A 86 -9.72 -16.73 19.10
N THR A 87 -10.95 -17.07 18.71
CA THR A 87 -11.57 -18.40 18.96
C THR A 87 -11.28 -19.44 17.87
N LEU A 88 -10.71 -19.03 16.73
CA LEU A 88 -10.33 -20.00 15.71
C LEU A 88 -9.22 -20.94 16.22
N PRO A 89 -9.29 -22.26 15.91
CA PRO A 89 -8.28 -23.22 16.34
C PRO A 89 -6.86 -22.86 15.95
N ASN A 90 -6.71 -22.15 14.84
CA ASN A 90 -5.42 -21.61 14.40
C ASN A 90 -5.55 -20.09 14.12
N ARG A 91 -5.17 -19.32 15.12
CA ARG A 91 -5.23 -17.83 15.07
C ARG A 91 -4.40 -17.25 13.93
N LEU A 92 -3.28 -17.89 13.55
CA LEU A 92 -2.45 -17.41 12.44
C LEU A 92 -3.17 -17.52 11.09
N ILE A 93 -4.06 -18.51 10.91
CA ILE A 93 -4.87 -18.62 9.69
C ILE A 93 -5.87 -17.45 9.62
N ALA A 94 -6.46 -17.05 10.75
CA ALA A 94 -7.33 -15.88 10.79
C ALA A 94 -6.60 -14.59 10.41
N LEU A 95 -5.43 -14.37 11.02
CA LEU A 95 -4.58 -13.22 10.71
C LEU A 95 -4.15 -13.19 9.25
N ALA A 96 -3.68 -14.35 8.73
CA ALA A 96 -3.28 -14.50 7.33
C ALA A 96 -4.46 -14.24 6.38
N GLY A 97 -5.65 -14.75 6.67
CA GLY A 97 -6.87 -14.49 5.89
C GLY A 97 -7.20 -13.01 5.83
N LYS A 98 -7.18 -12.31 6.96
CA LYS A 98 -7.43 -10.87 7.04
C LYS A 98 -6.38 -10.07 6.26
N LEU A 99 -5.09 -10.34 6.48
CA LEU A 99 -4.01 -9.68 5.77
C LEU A 99 -4.10 -9.92 4.25
N THR A 100 -4.40 -11.15 3.82
CA THR A 100 -4.58 -11.49 2.41
C THR A 100 -5.71 -10.68 1.78
N VAL A 101 -6.85 -10.54 2.46
CA VAL A 101 -7.97 -9.74 1.93
C VAL A 101 -7.60 -8.26 1.81
N LEU A 102 -6.92 -7.68 2.82
CA LEU A 102 -6.45 -6.31 2.76
C LEU A 102 -5.47 -6.09 1.59
N LEU A 103 -4.55 -7.03 1.37
CA LEU A 103 -3.59 -6.98 0.27
C LEU A 103 -4.27 -7.12 -1.10
N LEU A 104 -5.26 -8.00 -1.24
CA LEU A 104 -6.02 -8.17 -2.49
C LEU A 104 -6.84 -6.92 -2.81
N LEU A 105 -7.47 -6.31 -1.83
CA LEU A 105 -8.19 -5.04 -1.99
C LEU A 105 -7.23 -3.91 -2.35
N GLY A 106 -6.10 -3.82 -1.65
CA GLY A 106 -5.06 -2.85 -1.93
C GLY A 106 -4.50 -2.99 -3.35
N LEU A 107 -4.23 -4.24 -3.78
CA LEU A 107 -3.79 -4.52 -5.15
C LEU A 107 -4.84 -4.09 -6.18
N GLY A 108 -6.09 -4.49 -6.00
CA GLY A 108 -7.19 -4.09 -6.90
C GLY A 108 -7.37 -2.57 -6.96
N SER A 109 -7.31 -1.89 -5.83
CA SER A 109 -7.39 -0.44 -5.71
C SER A 109 -6.21 0.27 -6.42
N THR A 110 -5.00 -0.27 -6.25
CA THR A 110 -3.79 0.28 -6.88
C THR A 110 -3.77 0.04 -8.39
N ILE A 111 -4.23 -1.13 -8.84
CA ILE A 111 -4.43 -1.40 -10.27
C ILE A 111 -5.47 -0.41 -10.84
N LEU A 112 -6.59 -0.20 -10.16
CA LEU A 112 -7.59 0.78 -10.57
C LEU A 112 -6.98 2.19 -10.66
N ALA A 113 -6.23 2.62 -9.64
CA ALA A 113 -5.56 3.92 -9.63
C ALA A 113 -4.56 4.07 -10.78
N SER A 114 -3.62 3.14 -10.90
CA SER A 114 -2.52 3.23 -11.85
C SER A 114 -3.00 2.98 -13.29
N VAL A 115 -3.63 1.85 -13.56
CA VAL A 115 -4.10 1.50 -14.91
C VAL A 115 -5.27 2.38 -15.34
N GLY A 116 -6.20 2.72 -14.43
CA GLY A 116 -7.30 3.64 -14.72
C GLY A 116 -6.81 5.04 -15.11
N PHE A 117 -5.80 5.56 -14.39
CA PHE A 117 -5.11 6.78 -14.82
C PHE A 117 -4.45 6.61 -16.18
N GLY A 118 -3.72 5.50 -16.39
CA GLY A 118 -3.08 5.19 -17.68
C GLY A 118 -4.07 5.15 -18.84
N VAL A 119 -5.23 4.53 -18.67
CA VAL A 119 -6.33 4.52 -19.67
C VAL A 119 -6.80 5.94 -19.97
N GLY A 120 -7.09 6.74 -18.94
CA GLY A 120 -7.50 8.14 -19.13
C GLY A 120 -6.41 8.98 -19.79
N PHE A 121 -5.15 8.82 -19.38
CA PHE A 121 -4.04 9.58 -19.90
C PHE A 121 -3.67 9.19 -21.35
N LEU A 122 -3.84 7.91 -21.72
CA LEU A 122 -3.59 7.40 -23.06
C LEU A 122 -4.72 7.74 -24.04
N TYR A 123 -5.98 7.49 -23.66
CA TYR A 123 -7.12 7.55 -24.57
C TYR A 123 -7.92 8.85 -24.49
N LEU A 124 -8.07 9.46 -23.30
CA LEU A 124 -8.80 10.73 -23.16
C LEU A 124 -7.92 11.94 -23.47
N LEU A 125 -6.70 11.97 -22.92
CA LEU A 125 -5.77 13.08 -23.14
C LEU A 125 -4.81 12.82 -24.32
N SER A 126 -4.66 11.59 -24.78
CA SER A 126 -3.74 11.20 -25.85
C SER A 126 -2.29 11.64 -25.60
N GLN A 127 -1.87 11.66 -24.33
CA GLN A 127 -0.56 12.17 -23.91
C GLN A 127 0.38 11.09 -23.35
N SER A 128 -0.10 9.87 -23.06
CA SER A 128 0.74 8.87 -22.41
C SER A 128 1.89 8.43 -23.30
N PRO A 129 3.14 8.52 -22.83
CA PRO A 129 4.30 7.96 -23.53
C PRO A 129 4.46 6.45 -23.29
N TYR A 130 3.64 5.87 -22.37
CA TYR A 130 3.75 4.48 -21.94
C TYR A 130 2.48 3.69 -22.27
N GLY A 131 2.65 2.38 -22.56
CA GLY A 131 1.53 1.45 -22.72
C GLY A 131 0.92 1.02 -21.37
N LEU A 132 -0.25 0.37 -21.40
CA LEU A 132 -0.96 -0.04 -20.17
C LEU A 132 -0.17 -1.03 -19.30
N GLY A 133 0.68 -1.86 -19.89
CA GLY A 133 1.57 -2.78 -19.15
C GLY A 133 2.45 -2.06 -18.15
N PHE A 134 3.00 -0.91 -18.52
CA PHE A 134 3.79 -0.06 -17.66
C PHE A 134 3.04 0.35 -16.36
N TYR A 135 1.78 0.73 -16.46
CA TYR A 135 0.96 1.11 -15.30
C TYR A 135 0.63 -0.10 -14.41
N LEU A 136 0.50 -1.29 -14.99
CA LEU A 136 0.30 -2.52 -14.25
C LEU A 136 1.57 -2.92 -13.48
N GLU A 137 2.74 -2.81 -14.10
CA GLU A 137 4.04 -3.03 -13.45
C GLU A 137 4.24 -2.05 -12.29
N ALA A 138 3.92 -0.76 -12.49
CA ALA A 138 3.95 0.24 -11.43
C ALA A 138 3.04 -0.13 -10.25
N ALA A 139 1.81 -0.62 -10.52
CA ALA A 139 0.90 -1.06 -9.48
C ALA A 139 1.47 -2.24 -8.67
N CYS A 140 2.05 -3.23 -9.34
CA CYS A 140 2.70 -4.37 -8.68
C CYS A 140 3.90 -3.94 -7.82
N LEU A 141 4.73 -3.03 -8.33
CA LEU A 141 5.87 -2.48 -7.61
C LEU A 141 5.42 -1.73 -6.34
N LEU A 142 4.41 -0.87 -6.46
CA LEU A 142 3.86 -0.09 -5.35
C LEU A 142 3.33 -1.00 -4.24
N VAL A 143 2.52 -2.00 -4.58
CA VAL A 143 1.94 -2.92 -3.58
C VAL A 143 3.02 -3.82 -2.99
N GLY A 144 3.92 -4.36 -3.82
CA GLY A 144 5.00 -5.23 -3.35
C GLY A 144 5.91 -4.55 -2.33
N SER A 145 6.28 -3.29 -2.58
CA SER A 145 7.11 -2.50 -1.66
C SER A 145 6.38 -1.99 -0.41
N SER A 146 5.04 -2.09 -0.38
CA SER A 146 4.21 -1.65 0.75
C SER A 146 3.74 -2.78 1.67
N LEU A 147 4.14 -4.03 1.43
CA LEU A 147 3.73 -5.19 2.25
C LEU A 147 4.08 -5.02 3.73
N PHE A 148 5.24 -4.43 4.01
CA PHE A 148 5.67 -4.09 5.37
C PHE A 148 4.64 -3.22 6.08
N LEU A 149 4.15 -2.18 5.40
CA LEU A 149 3.21 -1.21 5.97
C LEU A 149 1.87 -1.86 6.32
N TYR A 150 1.36 -2.78 5.49
CA TYR A 150 0.14 -3.52 5.82
C TYR A 150 0.27 -4.33 7.12
N ALA A 151 1.40 -5.01 7.31
CA ALA A 151 1.66 -5.76 8.53
C ALA A 151 1.80 -4.82 9.75
N LEU A 152 2.56 -3.72 9.60
CA LEU A 152 2.76 -2.73 10.65
C LEU A 152 1.43 -2.08 11.06
N HIS A 153 0.68 -1.57 10.09
CA HIS A 153 -0.58 -0.87 10.38
C HIS A 153 -1.66 -1.81 10.93
N LEU A 154 -1.69 -3.08 10.49
CA LEU A 154 -2.58 -4.06 11.09
C LEU A 154 -2.21 -4.32 12.56
N TYR A 155 -0.91 -4.44 12.88
CA TYR A 155 -0.43 -4.53 14.26
C TYR A 155 -0.85 -3.30 15.09
N VAL A 156 -0.56 -2.11 14.57
CA VAL A 156 -0.85 -0.84 15.27
C VAL A 156 -2.35 -0.67 15.50
N SER A 157 -3.17 -1.00 14.49
CA SER A 157 -4.63 -0.92 14.61
C SER A 157 -5.19 -1.88 15.66
N LEU A 158 -4.72 -3.14 15.67
CA LEU A 158 -5.17 -4.15 16.63
C LEU A 158 -4.67 -3.87 18.06
N ARG A 159 -3.50 -3.26 18.23
CA ARG A 159 -2.89 -3.03 19.54
C ARG A 159 -3.25 -1.69 20.14
N PHE A 160 -3.28 -0.63 19.35
CA PHE A 160 -3.41 0.76 19.81
C PHE A 160 -4.66 1.45 19.28
N GLY A 161 -5.43 0.77 18.42
CA GLY A 161 -6.69 1.28 17.88
C GLY A 161 -6.52 2.16 16.64
N LYS A 162 -7.67 2.58 16.09
CA LYS A 162 -7.76 3.29 14.80
C LYS A 162 -7.00 4.62 14.75
N GLY A 163 -7.08 5.41 15.82
CA GLY A 163 -6.43 6.73 15.87
C GLY A 163 -4.91 6.64 15.71
N ALA A 164 -4.29 5.66 16.38
CA ALA A 164 -2.85 5.45 16.31
C ALA A 164 -2.40 5.04 14.89
N SER A 165 -3.14 4.15 14.22
CA SER A 165 -2.80 3.71 12.86
C SER A 165 -2.95 4.84 11.84
N ILE A 166 -4.02 5.62 11.91
CA ILE A 166 -4.24 6.76 11.00
C ILE A 166 -3.19 7.84 11.24
N GLY A 167 -2.93 8.19 12.51
CA GLY A 167 -1.92 9.19 12.86
C GLY A 167 -0.51 8.80 12.42
N LEU A 168 -0.15 7.53 12.62
CA LEU A 168 1.12 6.99 12.12
C LEU A 168 1.18 7.08 10.60
N GLY A 169 0.14 6.67 9.87
CA GLY A 169 0.10 6.71 8.41
C GLY A 169 0.25 8.11 7.84
N ILE A 170 -0.36 9.13 8.49
CA ILE A 170 -0.17 10.53 8.08
C ILE A 170 1.29 10.95 8.28
N LEU A 171 1.89 10.63 9.43
CA LEU A 171 3.29 10.93 9.70
C LEU A 171 4.21 10.23 8.67
N GLU A 172 3.98 8.96 8.41
CA GLU A 172 4.75 8.17 7.43
C GLU A 172 4.62 8.71 6.00
N SER A 173 3.44 9.21 5.61
CA SER A 173 3.25 9.86 4.31
C SER A 173 4.07 11.15 4.19
N LEU A 174 4.13 11.97 5.25
CA LEU A 174 4.98 13.17 5.29
C LEU A 174 6.46 12.81 5.21
N VAL A 175 6.89 11.78 5.97
CA VAL A 175 8.28 11.28 5.92
C VAL A 175 8.61 10.72 4.53
N SER A 176 7.69 9.96 3.91
CA SER A 176 7.87 9.43 2.56
C SER A 176 8.06 10.54 1.53
N ALA A 177 7.25 11.62 1.61
CA ALA A 177 7.40 12.79 0.75
C ALA A 177 8.75 13.49 0.97
N LEU A 178 9.17 13.65 2.22
CA LEU A 178 10.45 14.24 2.56
C LEU A 178 11.62 13.42 2.00
N LEU A 179 11.54 12.10 2.10
CA LEU A 179 12.57 11.18 1.62
C LEU A 179 12.59 10.99 0.10
N LEU A 180 11.67 11.58 -0.66
CA LEU A 180 11.79 11.74 -2.12
C LEU A 180 12.76 12.85 -2.52
N THR A 181 13.13 13.73 -1.60
CA THR A 181 14.15 14.77 -1.82
C THR A 181 15.57 14.24 -1.57
N GLY A 182 16.59 15.05 -1.80
CA GLY A 182 17.99 14.70 -1.51
C GLY A 182 18.26 14.26 -0.07
N LEU A 183 17.39 14.60 0.89
CA LEU A 183 17.49 14.10 2.28
C LEU A 183 17.33 12.57 2.38
N GLY A 184 16.66 11.98 1.42
CA GLY A 184 16.43 10.53 1.39
C GLY A 184 17.52 9.73 0.69
N ASP A 185 18.45 10.32 -0.05
CA ASP A 185 19.34 9.62 -1.00
C ASP A 185 20.13 8.45 -0.38
N TYR A 186 20.53 8.57 0.89
CA TYR A 186 21.25 7.50 1.59
C TYR A 186 20.45 6.84 2.73
N ASN A 187 19.30 7.42 3.13
CA ASN A 187 18.57 7.03 4.33
C ASN A 187 17.30 6.24 4.03
N TRP A 188 16.79 6.30 2.81
CA TRP A 188 15.49 5.69 2.44
C TRP A 188 15.43 4.18 2.65
N ILE A 189 16.56 3.49 2.55
CA ILE A 189 16.64 2.03 2.72
C ILE A 189 16.24 1.56 4.12
N TYR A 190 16.48 2.40 5.14
CA TYR A 190 16.18 2.11 6.55
C TYR A 190 14.75 2.48 6.96
N ILE A 191 14.00 3.16 6.10
CA ILE A 191 12.70 3.75 6.43
C ILE A 191 11.62 3.16 5.54
N PRO A 192 10.85 2.16 6.04
CA PRO A 192 9.92 1.37 5.23
C PRO A 192 8.85 2.17 4.49
N CYS A 193 8.38 3.27 5.04
CA CYS A 193 7.38 4.12 4.38
C CYS A 193 7.92 4.81 3.11
N ALA A 194 9.23 4.94 2.95
CA ALA A 194 9.84 5.52 1.77
C ALA A 194 10.04 4.52 0.61
N TRP A 195 9.98 3.21 0.88
CA TRP A 195 10.33 2.19 -0.12
C TRP A 195 9.49 2.31 -1.39
N ALA A 196 8.16 2.38 -1.27
CA ALA A 196 7.27 2.47 -2.44
C ALA A 196 7.58 3.70 -3.31
N ALA A 197 7.76 4.86 -2.70
CA ALA A 197 8.04 6.10 -3.39
C ALA A 197 9.42 6.10 -4.07
N ARG A 198 10.44 5.60 -3.39
CA ARG A 198 11.81 5.50 -3.93
C ARG A 198 11.92 4.46 -5.03
N PHE A 199 11.35 3.26 -4.85
CA PHE A 199 11.38 2.25 -5.89
C PHE A 199 10.66 2.71 -7.17
N VAL A 200 9.50 3.37 -7.05
CA VAL A 200 8.81 3.93 -8.21
C VAL A 200 9.63 5.02 -8.88
N SER A 201 10.25 5.91 -8.10
CA SER A 201 11.14 6.95 -8.66
C SER A 201 12.32 6.35 -9.43
N LEU A 202 13.02 5.38 -8.84
CA LEU A 202 14.15 4.69 -9.47
C LEU A 202 13.70 3.89 -10.71
N TRP A 203 12.57 3.21 -10.62
CA TRP A 203 12.03 2.47 -11.75
C TRP A 203 11.63 3.39 -12.91
N MET A 204 11.01 4.55 -12.63
CA MET A 204 10.72 5.56 -13.64
C MET A 204 11.97 6.10 -14.30
N GLN A 205 13.04 6.28 -13.54
CA GLN A 205 14.29 6.86 -14.04
C GLN A 205 15.13 5.87 -14.83
N TYR A 206 15.21 4.61 -14.40
CA TYR A 206 16.15 3.63 -14.94
C TYR A 206 15.50 2.41 -15.59
N GLY A 207 14.25 2.10 -15.30
CA GLY A 207 13.59 0.84 -15.70
C GLY A 207 12.33 0.99 -16.55
N GLY A 208 11.82 2.19 -16.75
CA GLY A 208 10.59 2.39 -17.54
C GLY A 208 10.75 1.99 -19.01
N ALA A 209 9.66 1.58 -19.65
CA ALA A 209 9.58 0.91 -20.96
C ALA A 209 10.26 1.62 -22.16
N ASN A 210 10.79 2.83 -21.97
CA ASN A 210 11.61 3.57 -22.95
C ASN A 210 13.02 3.88 -22.42
N ALA A 211 13.40 3.34 -21.30
CA ALA A 211 14.75 3.50 -20.81
C ALA A 211 15.67 2.69 -21.72
N VAL A 212 16.44 3.37 -22.56
CA VAL A 212 17.78 2.89 -22.87
C VAL A 212 18.31 2.43 -21.53
N SER A 213 18.69 1.16 -21.41
CA SER A 213 19.16 0.55 -20.15
C SER A 213 20.41 1.32 -19.66
N LEU A 214 20.15 2.46 -19.02
CA LEU A 214 21.19 3.21 -18.35
C LEU A 214 21.65 2.36 -17.16
N PRO A 215 22.95 2.19 -16.98
CA PRO A 215 23.46 1.49 -15.82
C PRO A 215 22.95 2.22 -14.55
N ILE A 216 22.32 1.47 -13.66
CA ILE A 216 21.83 2.03 -12.39
C ILE A 216 23.05 2.39 -11.55
N PRO A 217 23.24 3.66 -11.20
CA PRO A 217 24.39 4.06 -10.40
C PRO A 217 24.36 3.38 -9.03
N ALA A 218 25.52 2.98 -8.52
CA ALA A 218 25.63 2.29 -7.22
C ALA A 218 25.17 3.16 -6.03
N ASP A 219 25.26 4.48 -6.15
CA ASP A 219 24.79 5.44 -5.17
C ASP A 219 23.27 5.52 -5.01
N THR A 220 22.50 4.91 -5.95
CA THR A 220 21.05 4.78 -5.81
C THR A 220 20.63 3.84 -4.67
N LEU A 221 21.52 2.98 -4.22
CA LEU A 221 21.28 1.95 -3.19
C LEU A 221 20.13 1.01 -3.53
N LEU A 222 19.86 0.74 -4.81
CA LEU A 222 18.73 -0.09 -5.23
C LEU A 222 18.82 -1.51 -4.69
N GLU A 223 19.98 -2.19 -4.85
CA GLU A 223 20.16 -3.56 -4.36
C GLU A 223 20.05 -3.65 -2.83
N PRO A 224 20.76 -2.82 -2.02
CA PRO A 224 20.55 -2.78 -0.59
C PRO A 224 19.11 -2.46 -0.19
N GLY A 225 18.43 -1.58 -0.94
CA GLY A 225 17.04 -1.23 -0.70
C GLY A 225 16.08 -2.40 -0.92
N ILE A 226 16.27 -3.19 -2.00
CA ILE A 226 15.49 -4.41 -2.24
C ILE A 226 15.72 -5.42 -1.10
N LEU A 227 16.98 -5.62 -0.70
CA LEU A 227 17.31 -6.51 0.40
C LEU A 227 16.66 -6.07 1.71
N ALA A 228 16.72 -4.77 2.03
CA ALA A 228 16.08 -4.20 3.22
C ALA A 228 14.56 -4.35 3.18
N CYS A 229 13.94 -4.11 2.02
CA CYS A 229 12.50 -4.27 1.83
C CYS A 229 12.06 -5.72 2.06
N VAL A 230 12.73 -6.69 1.44
CA VAL A 230 12.40 -8.12 1.58
C VAL A 230 12.65 -8.60 3.01
N THR A 231 13.83 -8.36 3.56
CA THR A 231 14.18 -8.82 4.91
C THR A 231 13.34 -8.15 5.99
N GLY A 232 13.10 -6.84 5.86
CA GLY A 232 12.23 -6.08 6.76
C GLY A 232 10.78 -6.56 6.71
N THR A 233 10.26 -6.83 5.50
CA THR A 233 8.90 -7.38 5.33
C THR A 233 8.78 -8.76 5.97
N LEU A 234 9.74 -9.66 5.75
CA LEU A 234 9.73 -10.99 6.38
C LEU A 234 9.83 -10.88 7.91
N ALA A 235 10.68 -10.00 8.41
CA ALA A 235 10.83 -9.79 9.84
C ALA A 235 9.53 -9.29 10.49
N ILE A 236 8.87 -8.27 9.92
CA ILE A 236 7.62 -7.74 10.48
C ILE A 236 6.48 -8.78 10.41
N MET A 237 6.41 -9.60 9.34
CA MET A 237 5.43 -10.68 9.23
C MET A 237 5.62 -11.73 10.33
N VAL A 238 6.87 -12.13 10.62
CA VAL A 238 7.19 -13.06 11.70
C VAL A 238 6.84 -12.44 13.06
N LEU A 239 7.25 -11.20 13.30
CA LEU A 239 6.98 -10.49 14.55
C LEU A 239 5.47 -10.33 14.80
N LEU A 240 4.70 -9.94 13.77
CA LEU A 240 3.25 -9.87 13.81
C LEU A 240 2.63 -11.22 14.17
N GLY A 241 3.10 -12.30 13.53
CA GLY A 241 2.61 -13.67 13.80
C GLY A 241 2.91 -14.14 15.23
N VAL A 242 4.13 -13.89 15.72
CA VAL A 242 4.55 -14.24 17.10
C VAL A 242 3.74 -13.45 18.13
N TRP A 243 3.59 -12.14 17.90
CA TRP A 243 2.80 -11.28 18.76
C TRP A 243 1.32 -11.72 18.78
N PHE A 244 0.72 -11.97 17.62
CA PHE A 244 -0.68 -12.34 17.52
C PHE A 244 -1.03 -13.67 18.18
N ARG A 245 -0.11 -14.63 18.24
CA ARG A 245 -0.31 -15.89 18.99
C ARG A 245 -0.55 -15.65 20.47
N ARG A 246 0.07 -14.61 21.05
CA ARG A 246 0.00 -14.27 22.49
C ARG A 246 -1.02 -13.16 22.79
N TRP A 247 -1.58 -12.56 21.76
CA TRP A 247 -2.51 -11.47 21.94
C TRP A 247 -3.89 -11.98 22.37
N GLU A 248 -4.47 -11.37 23.42
CA GLU A 248 -5.75 -11.76 24.04
C GLU A 248 -6.86 -10.73 23.80
N GLY A 249 -6.67 -9.82 22.85
CA GLY A 249 -7.59 -8.70 22.62
C GLY A 249 -7.18 -7.43 23.35
N THR A 250 -7.81 -6.32 23.01
CA THR A 250 -7.70 -5.06 23.77
C THR A 250 -8.67 -5.12 24.94
N LYS A 251 -8.20 -4.88 26.18
CA LYS A 251 -9.09 -4.62 27.29
C LYS A 251 -9.84 -3.33 26.97
N SER A 252 -11.18 -3.38 26.97
CA SER A 252 -11.98 -2.15 26.97
C SER A 252 -11.54 -1.34 28.19
N LEU A 253 -11.02 -0.15 27.96
CA LEU A 253 -10.95 0.86 29.02
C LEU A 253 -12.40 1.29 29.23
N GLU A 254 -13.04 0.69 30.26
CA GLU A 254 -14.27 1.20 30.84
C GLU A 254 -14.00 2.57 31.46
#